data_5f76ebf558f301063ffeef983d4b8e1f
#
_entry.id   5f76ebf558f301063ffeef983d4b8e1f
#
_cell.length_a   1.000
_cell.length_b   1.000
_cell.length_c   1.000
_cell.angle_alpha   90.00
_cell.angle_beta   90.00
_cell.angle_gamma   90.00
#
_symmetry.space_group_name_H-M   'P 1'
#
loop_
_entity.id
_entity.type
_entity.pdbx_description
1 polymer ?
#
loop_
_entity_poly.entity_id
_entity_poly.type
_entity_poly.pdbx_seq_one_letter_code
_entity_poly.pdbx_strand_id
1 'polypeptide(L)'
;ELLGVEFDSLNGEAFYNDKMDEGVQILEDKGLLKESKGASIVELDDVNLPPAMIKKSDGATLYITRDIATAIYRARTYNFVKNIYAVGQEQSNHFRQLKAVLKKMGFDWSDDMIHVDFGLVTKNRQKLSTRKGNIILLEPTLQEAISRAKAQIEEKNPELENKEEVAHA
;
A
#
# COMPACT_ATOMS: atom_id res chain seq x y z
N GLU A 1 12.26 -14.69 -7.59
CA GLU A 1 13.45 -15.57 -7.49
C GLU A 1 14.58 -14.88 -6.72
N LEU A 2 15.10 -13.71 -7.14
CA LEU A 2 16.23 -13.03 -6.46
C LEU A 2 15.95 -12.61 -5.00
N LEU A 3 14.70 -12.33 -4.63
CA LEU A 3 14.31 -11.94 -3.28
C LEU A 3 13.72 -13.08 -2.46
N GLY A 4 13.56 -14.28 -3.02
CA GLY A 4 12.93 -15.41 -2.34
C GLY A 4 11.48 -15.17 -1.89
N VAL A 5 10.79 -14.20 -2.50
CA VAL A 5 9.42 -13.82 -2.12
C VAL A 5 8.41 -14.59 -2.98
N GLU A 6 7.48 -15.24 -2.33
CA GLU A 6 6.33 -15.88 -2.95
C GLU A 6 5.03 -15.20 -2.50
N PHE A 7 4.01 -15.22 -3.35
CA PHE A 7 2.73 -14.58 -3.08
C PHE A 7 1.61 -15.61 -3.10
N ASP A 8 0.78 -15.64 -2.05
CA ASP A 8 -0.41 -16.48 -1.98
C ASP A 8 -1.51 -15.99 -2.94
N SER A 9 -1.55 -14.70 -3.24
CA SER A 9 -2.48 -14.12 -4.21
C SER A 9 -1.91 -12.88 -4.90
N LEU A 10 -2.34 -12.62 -6.14
CA LEU A 10 -1.92 -11.49 -6.97
C LEU A 10 -3.14 -10.65 -7.41
N ASN A 11 -3.93 -10.19 -6.44
CA ASN A 11 -5.11 -9.37 -6.69
C ASN A 11 -4.72 -7.90 -6.84
N GLY A 12 -4.56 -7.43 -8.08
CA GLY A 12 -4.31 -6.03 -8.40
C GLY A 12 -5.55 -5.14 -8.21
N GLU A 13 -5.41 -3.83 -8.36
CA GLU A 13 -6.47 -2.84 -8.14
C GLU A 13 -7.75 -3.13 -8.95
N ALA A 14 -7.62 -3.59 -10.19
CA ALA A 14 -8.74 -3.89 -11.07
C ALA A 14 -9.66 -5.01 -10.54
N PHE A 15 -9.12 -5.93 -9.76
CA PHE A 15 -9.88 -7.01 -9.13
C PHE A 15 -10.97 -6.50 -8.17
N TYR A 16 -10.83 -5.30 -7.64
CA TYR A 16 -11.75 -4.74 -6.66
C TYR A 16 -12.77 -3.77 -7.25
N ASN A 17 -12.73 -3.50 -8.57
CA ASN A 17 -13.60 -2.51 -9.19
C ASN A 17 -15.08 -2.84 -9.07
N ASP A 18 -15.47 -4.10 -9.21
CA ASP A 18 -16.83 -4.61 -9.07
C ASP A 18 -17.33 -4.71 -7.62
N LYS A 19 -16.46 -4.46 -6.65
CA LYS A 19 -16.72 -4.56 -5.22
C LYS A 19 -16.88 -3.20 -4.52
N MET A 20 -16.62 -2.10 -5.24
CA MET A 20 -16.67 -0.76 -4.67
C MET A 20 -18.09 -0.31 -4.30
N ASP A 21 -19.09 -0.72 -5.05
CA ASP A 21 -20.49 -0.33 -4.84
C ASP A 21 -21.00 -0.77 -3.47
N GLU A 22 -20.59 -1.96 -3.01
CA GLU A 22 -20.94 -2.45 -1.68
C GLU A 22 -20.43 -1.53 -0.56
N GLY A 23 -19.16 -1.08 -0.64
CA GLY A 23 -18.58 -0.16 0.33
C GLY A 23 -19.32 1.17 0.38
N VAL A 24 -19.71 1.69 -0.80
CA VAL A 24 -20.49 2.91 -0.91
C VAL A 24 -21.89 2.73 -0.31
N GLN A 25 -22.56 1.61 -0.61
CA GLN A 25 -23.89 1.32 -0.09
C GLN A 25 -23.91 1.25 1.44
N ILE A 26 -22.91 0.62 2.06
CA ILE A 26 -22.78 0.58 3.52
C ILE A 26 -22.64 2.01 4.11
N LEU A 27 -21.88 2.88 3.46
CA LEU A 27 -21.73 4.28 3.89
C LEU A 27 -23.05 5.04 3.76
N GLU A 28 -23.82 4.83 2.70
CA GLU A 28 -25.16 5.42 2.49
C GLU A 28 -26.16 4.93 3.53
N ASP A 29 -26.27 3.63 3.73
CA ASP A 29 -27.20 3.00 4.69
C ASP A 29 -26.95 3.47 6.14
N LYS A 30 -25.71 3.76 6.48
CA LYS A 30 -25.31 4.30 7.79
C LYS A 30 -25.42 5.82 7.89
N GLY A 31 -25.80 6.51 6.82
CA GLY A 31 -25.89 7.97 6.80
C GLY A 31 -24.55 8.68 7.01
N LEU A 32 -23.45 8.04 6.62
CA LEU A 32 -22.10 8.56 6.80
C LEU A 32 -21.66 9.48 5.65
N LEU A 33 -22.33 9.41 4.50
CA LEU A 33 -22.03 10.25 3.35
C LEU A 33 -22.67 11.63 3.52
N LYS A 34 -21.87 12.66 3.27
CA LYS A 34 -22.31 14.05 3.16
C LYS A 34 -21.91 14.62 1.82
N GLU A 35 -22.72 15.53 1.29
CA GLU A 35 -22.37 16.28 0.10
C GLU A 35 -21.53 17.50 0.45
N SER A 36 -20.42 17.68 -0.23
CA SER A 36 -19.55 18.84 -0.12
C SER A 36 -19.06 19.26 -1.50
N LYS A 37 -19.47 20.44 -1.98
CA LYS A 37 -19.12 20.97 -3.30
C LYS A 37 -19.40 20.00 -4.45
N GLY A 38 -20.52 19.28 -4.36
CA GLY A 38 -20.92 18.26 -5.33
C GLY A 38 -20.22 16.92 -5.20
N ALA A 39 -19.27 16.76 -4.29
CA ALA A 39 -18.61 15.48 -4.01
C ALA A 39 -19.21 14.80 -2.77
N SER A 40 -19.17 13.46 -2.71
CA SER A 40 -19.58 12.69 -1.53
C SER A 40 -18.36 12.46 -0.64
N ILE A 41 -18.48 12.87 0.63
CA ILE A 41 -17.41 12.78 1.63
C ILE A 41 -17.88 12.05 2.89
N VAL A 42 -16.93 11.53 3.66
CA VAL A 42 -17.12 11.13 5.07
C VAL A 42 -16.35 12.11 5.94
N GLU A 43 -17.03 12.78 6.88
CA GLU A 43 -16.38 13.67 7.84
C GLU A 43 -15.60 12.87 8.89
N LEU A 44 -14.41 13.38 9.21
CA LEU A 44 -13.47 12.77 10.13
C LEU A 44 -12.91 13.76 11.17
N ASP A 45 -13.67 14.85 11.43
CA ASP A 45 -13.27 15.91 12.37
C ASP A 45 -13.11 15.38 13.81
N ASP A 46 -13.91 14.39 14.18
CA ASP A 46 -13.87 13.70 15.48
C ASP A 46 -12.54 12.98 15.75
N VAL A 47 -11.76 12.69 14.71
CA VAL A 47 -10.42 12.09 14.79
C VAL A 47 -9.31 13.01 14.26
N ASN A 48 -9.62 14.31 14.11
CA ASN A 48 -8.69 15.34 13.61
C ASN A 48 -8.04 14.99 12.26
N LEU A 49 -8.84 14.45 11.35
CA LEU A 49 -8.43 14.17 9.99
C LEU A 49 -9.27 15.00 9.00
N PRO A 50 -8.69 15.39 7.85
CA PRO A 50 -9.49 15.96 6.78
C PRO A 50 -10.54 14.95 6.30
N PRO A 51 -11.68 15.42 5.74
CA PRO A 51 -12.73 14.52 5.27
C PRO A 51 -12.21 13.56 4.19
N ALA A 52 -12.70 12.34 4.22
CA ALA A 52 -12.38 11.33 3.21
C ALA A 52 -13.33 11.51 2.02
N MET A 53 -12.78 11.76 0.83
CA MET A 53 -13.56 11.92 -0.39
C MET A 53 -13.87 10.56 -1.02
N ILE A 54 -15.14 10.18 -1.08
CA ILE A 54 -15.62 8.88 -1.56
C ILE A 54 -15.93 8.91 -3.05
N LYS A 55 -16.70 9.91 -3.49
CA LYS A 55 -17.04 10.12 -4.92
C LYS A 55 -16.77 11.58 -5.30
N LYS A 56 -16.31 11.81 -6.51
CA LYS A 56 -16.22 13.15 -7.10
C LYS A 56 -17.59 13.69 -7.52
N SER A 57 -17.64 14.97 -7.88
CA SER A 57 -18.85 15.63 -8.41
C SER A 57 -19.38 15.02 -9.72
N ASP A 58 -18.54 14.36 -10.49
CA ASP A 58 -18.90 13.61 -11.71
C ASP A 58 -19.35 12.17 -11.42
N GLY A 59 -19.43 11.78 -10.13
CA GLY A 59 -19.79 10.43 -9.69
C GLY A 59 -18.66 9.40 -9.72
N ALA A 60 -17.49 9.77 -10.22
CA ALA A 60 -16.34 8.87 -10.26
C ALA A 60 -15.86 8.53 -8.83
N THR A 61 -15.62 7.25 -8.58
CA THR A 61 -15.03 6.76 -7.34
C THR A 61 -13.55 7.12 -7.25
N LEU A 62 -13.05 7.20 -6.02
CA LEU A 62 -11.65 7.54 -5.73
C LEU A 62 -10.89 6.33 -5.19
N TYR A 63 -9.58 6.50 -5.03
CA TYR A 63 -8.72 5.43 -4.50
C TYR A 63 -9.19 4.89 -3.16
N ILE A 64 -9.65 5.76 -2.25
CA ILE A 64 -10.14 5.32 -0.93
C ILE A 64 -11.36 4.40 -1.02
N THR A 65 -12.24 4.59 -2.01
CA THR A 65 -13.41 3.73 -2.23
C THR A 65 -12.97 2.32 -2.62
N ARG A 66 -11.94 2.20 -3.45
CA ARG A 66 -11.35 0.92 -3.82
C ARG A 66 -10.66 0.26 -2.62
N ASP A 67 -9.96 1.04 -1.81
CA ASP A 67 -9.27 0.52 -0.62
C ASP A 67 -10.25 0.08 0.46
N ILE A 68 -11.42 0.74 0.60
CA ILE A 68 -12.53 0.27 1.44
C ILE A 68 -12.99 -1.12 0.97
N ALA A 69 -13.27 -1.26 -0.33
CA ALA A 69 -13.68 -2.55 -0.92
C ALA A 69 -12.61 -3.63 -0.73
N THR A 70 -11.35 -3.26 -0.91
CA THR A 70 -10.20 -4.15 -0.70
C THR A 70 -10.13 -4.64 0.74
N ALA A 71 -10.28 -3.74 1.71
CA ALA A 71 -10.21 -4.08 3.14
C ALA A 71 -11.36 -5.01 3.55
N ILE A 72 -12.59 -4.72 3.09
CA ILE A 72 -13.78 -5.55 3.34
C ILE A 72 -13.58 -6.94 2.72
N TYR A 73 -13.14 -7.02 1.47
CA TYR A 73 -12.85 -8.29 0.80
C TYR A 73 -11.82 -9.12 1.57
N ARG A 74 -10.71 -8.50 1.97
CA ARG A 74 -9.64 -9.19 2.72
C ARG A 74 -10.13 -9.70 4.06
N ALA A 75 -10.91 -8.91 4.80
CA ALA A 75 -11.47 -9.33 6.08
C ALA A 75 -12.35 -10.58 5.92
N ARG A 76 -13.20 -10.62 4.90
CA ARG A 76 -14.10 -11.76 4.65
C ARG A 76 -13.39 -12.98 4.11
N THR A 77 -12.41 -12.78 3.22
CA THR A 77 -11.74 -13.89 2.52
C THR A 77 -10.67 -14.55 3.37
N TYR A 78 -9.87 -13.76 4.08
CA TYR A 78 -8.70 -14.26 4.79
C TYR A 78 -8.91 -14.37 6.31
N ASN A 79 -9.99 -13.78 6.86
CA ASN A 79 -10.26 -13.74 8.29
C ASN A 79 -9.00 -13.44 9.13
N PHE A 80 -8.28 -12.39 8.73
CA PHE A 80 -6.96 -12.06 9.22
C PHE A 80 -6.98 -11.62 10.70
N VAL A 81 -5.89 -11.89 11.41
CA VAL A 81 -5.62 -11.32 12.74
C VAL A 81 -5.04 -9.89 12.59
N LYS A 82 -4.29 -9.65 11.51
CA LYS A 82 -3.74 -8.33 11.17
C LYS A 82 -3.71 -8.16 9.66
N ASN A 83 -4.06 -6.96 9.19
CA ASN A 83 -3.96 -6.57 7.79
C ASN A 83 -2.85 -5.52 7.65
N ILE A 84 -1.68 -5.95 7.17
CA ILE A 84 -0.49 -5.12 7.10
C ILE A 84 -0.34 -4.55 5.69
N TYR A 85 -0.22 -3.23 5.59
CA TYR A 85 0.02 -2.48 4.36
C TYR A 85 1.45 -1.96 4.37
N ALA A 86 2.34 -2.56 3.59
CA ALA A 86 3.69 -2.05 3.35
C ALA A 86 3.67 -1.06 2.19
N VAL A 87 3.55 0.24 2.49
CA VAL A 87 3.36 1.32 1.51
C VAL A 87 4.15 2.55 1.94
N GLY A 88 4.61 3.36 0.96
CA GLY A 88 5.40 4.55 1.22
C GLY A 88 4.76 5.54 2.19
N GLN A 89 5.59 6.19 3.01
CA GLN A 89 5.15 7.10 4.10
C GLN A 89 4.29 8.27 3.63
N GLU A 90 4.38 8.67 2.36
CA GLU A 90 3.55 9.73 1.80
C GLU A 90 2.06 9.40 1.78
N GLN A 91 1.70 8.13 1.95
CA GLN A 91 0.31 7.68 2.03
C GLN A 91 -0.20 7.51 3.47
N SER A 92 0.56 7.89 4.49
CA SER A 92 0.18 7.74 5.90
C SER A 92 -1.17 8.38 6.23
N ASN A 93 -1.45 9.58 5.71
CA ASN A 93 -2.76 10.22 5.92
C ASN A 93 -3.91 9.46 5.26
N HIS A 94 -3.68 8.89 4.07
CA HIS A 94 -4.66 8.06 3.38
C HIS A 94 -5.04 6.83 4.22
N PHE A 95 -4.06 6.11 4.77
CA PHE A 95 -4.33 4.93 5.61
C PHE A 95 -4.99 5.29 6.94
N ARG A 96 -4.67 6.45 7.51
CA ARG A 96 -5.38 6.97 8.70
C ARG A 96 -6.85 7.27 8.39
N GLN A 97 -7.14 7.90 7.25
CA GLN A 97 -8.52 8.14 6.79
C GLN A 97 -9.26 6.84 6.51
N LEU A 98 -8.63 5.90 5.78
CA LEU A 98 -9.21 4.58 5.47
C LEU A 98 -9.62 3.84 6.76
N LYS A 99 -8.71 3.74 7.73
CA LYS A 99 -8.99 3.12 9.02
C LYS A 99 -10.14 3.79 9.77
N ALA A 100 -10.16 5.12 9.79
CA ALA A 100 -11.22 5.90 10.45
C ALA A 100 -12.59 5.71 9.77
N VAL A 101 -12.64 5.69 8.44
CA VAL A 101 -13.87 5.42 7.68
C VAL A 101 -14.39 4.02 7.98
N LEU A 102 -13.54 2.99 7.92
CA LEU A 102 -13.93 1.61 8.22
C LEU A 102 -14.43 1.44 9.65
N LYS A 103 -13.83 2.15 10.60
CA LYS A 103 -14.31 2.19 12.00
C LYS A 103 -15.71 2.81 12.11
N LYS A 104 -15.97 3.93 11.42
CA LYS A 104 -17.31 4.53 11.33
C LYS A 104 -18.32 3.61 10.66
N MET A 105 -17.88 2.81 9.68
CA MET A 105 -18.71 1.77 9.07
C MET A 105 -19.05 0.61 10.04
N GLY A 106 -18.45 0.57 11.23
CA GLY A 106 -18.71 -0.44 12.27
C GLY A 106 -17.90 -1.71 12.10
N PHE A 107 -16.77 -1.64 11.43
CA PHE A 107 -15.85 -2.78 11.31
C PHE A 107 -14.81 -2.77 12.43
N ASP A 108 -14.98 -3.60 13.44
CA ASP A 108 -14.07 -3.69 14.59
C ASP A 108 -12.65 -4.08 14.19
N TRP A 109 -12.50 -4.95 13.17
CA TRP A 109 -11.20 -5.34 12.61
C TRP A 109 -10.42 -4.18 11.97
N SER A 110 -11.02 -3.01 11.82
CA SER A 110 -10.29 -1.82 11.35
C SER A 110 -9.13 -1.46 12.29
N ASP A 111 -9.21 -1.81 13.57
CA ASP A 111 -8.13 -1.57 14.52
C ASP A 111 -6.91 -2.47 14.27
N ASP A 112 -7.10 -3.63 13.61
CA ASP A 112 -6.04 -4.56 13.21
C ASP A 112 -5.38 -4.20 11.88
N MET A 113 -5.77 -3.09 11.25
CA MET A 113 -5.09 -2.55 10.08
C MET A 113 -3.84 -1.77 10.49
N ILE A 114 -2.70 -2.16 9.93
CA ILE A 114 -1.39 -1.57 10.24
C ILE A 114 -0.76 -1.06 8.95
N HIS A 115 -0.41 0.21 8.91
CA HIS A 115 0.43 0.77 7.87
C HIS A 115 1.89 0.71 8.32
N VAL A 116 2.68 -0.11 7.64
CA VAL A 116 4.13 -0.16 7.78
C VAL A 116 4.72 0.70 6.69
N ASP A 117 5.15 1.89 7.06
CA ASP A 117 5.64 2.86 6.12
C ASP A 117 7.15 2.73 5.88
N PHE A 118 7.57 3.12 4.68
CA PHE A 118 8.98 3.22 4.29
C PHE A 118 9.23 4.52 3.55
N GLY A 119 10.49 4.99 3.65
CA GLY A 119 10.92 6.21 2.98
C GLY A 119 11.06 6.07 1.48
N LEU A 120 11.14 7.20 0.78
CA LEU A 120 11.32 7.22 -0.67
C LEU A 120 12.73 6.78 -1.05
N VAL A 121 12.83 5.90 -2.05
CA VAL A 121 14.10 5.63 -2.72
C VAL A 121 14.42 6.81 -3.63
N THR A 122 15.63 7.35 -3.48
CA THR A 122 16.11 8.50 -4.25
C THR A 122 17.39 8.18 -5.01
N LYS A 123 17.58 8.81 -6.16
CA LYS A 123 18.85 8.84 -6.90
C LYS A 123 19.35 10.27 -6.97
N ASN A 124 20.57 10.52 -6.52
CA ASN A 124 21.16 11.87 -6.47
C ASN A 124 20.25 12.88 -5.73
N ARG A 125 19.63 12.48 -4.61
CA ARG A 125 18.67 13.26 -3.83
C ARG A 125 17.38 13.63 -4.57
N GLN A 126 17.11 13.04 -5.72
CA GLN A 126 15.88 13.23 -6.49
C GLN A 126 14.97 12.02 -6.36
N LYS A 127 13.67 12.27 -6.18
CA LYS A 127 12.64 11.20 -6.17
C LYS A 127 12.64 10.47 -7.51
N LEU A 128 12.60 9.14 -7.46
CA LEU A 128 12.39 8.32 -8.65
C LEU A 128 10.99 8.58 -9.22
N SER A 129 10.90 8.67 -10.53
CA SER A 129 9.64 8.94 -11.22
C SER A 129 9.65 8.29 -12.60
N THR A 130 8.70 7.37 -12.82
CA THR A 130 8.49 6.75 -14.13
C THR A 130 8.12 7.78 -15.20
N ARG A 131 7.29 8.78 -14.83
CA ARG A 131 6.85 9.86 -15.74
C ARG A 131 8.00 10.75 -16.22
N LYS A 132 9.05 10.88 -15.43
CA LYS A 132 10.23 11.70 -15.75
C LYS A 132 11.40 10.88 -16.31
N GLY A 133 11.22 9.57 -16.55
CA GLY A 133 12.27 8.67 -17.01
C GLY A 133 13.40 8.43 -15.99
N ASN A 134 13.27 8.94 -14.76
CA ASN A 134 14.23 8.71 -13.69
C ASN A 134 13.79 7.47 -12.89
N ILE A 135 14.08 6.30 -13.45
CA ILE A 135 13.76 5.00 -12.83
C ILE A 135 15.05 4.23 -12.55
N ILE A 136 15.01 3.43 -11.50
CA ILE A 136 15.99 2.37 -11.24
C ILE A 136 15.21 1.06 -11.27
N LEU A 137 15.66 0.14 -12.11
CA LEU A 137 15.09 -1.19 -12.15
C LEU A 137 15.64 -2.02 -10.99
N LEU A 138 14.77 -2.80 -10.36
CA LEU A 138 15.12 -3.61 -9.18
C LEU A 138 16.17 -4.66 -9.52
N GLU A 139 15.97 -5.42 -10.61
CA GLU A 139 16.85 -6.50 -10.98
C GLU A 139 18.31 -6.07 -11.22
N PRO A 140 18.62 -5.04 -12.04
CA PRO A 140 19.99 -4.55 -12.18
C PRO A 140 20.57 -4.03 -10.85
N THR A 141 19.75 -3.47 -9.95
CA THR A 141 20.21 -3.00 -8.65
C THR A 141 20.64 -4.16 -7.75
N LEU A 142 19.87 -5.25 -7.74
CA LEU A 142 20.21 -6.46 -7.00
C LEU A 142 21.45 -7.14 -7.56
N GLN A 143 21.58 -7.22 -8.88
CA GLN A 143 22.77 -7.78 -9.54
C GLN A 143 24.03 -6.97 -9.19
N GLU A 144 23.94 -5.65 -9.19
CA GLU A 144 25.05 -4.78 -8.77
C GLU A 144 25.41 -4.99 -7.28
N ALA A 145 24.42 -5.15 -6.41
CA ALA A 145 24.65 -5.43 -4.99
C ALA A 145 25.40 -6.76 -4.79
N ILE A 146 24.95 -7.82 -5.46
CA ILE A 146 25.59 -9.13 -5.45
C ILE A 146 27.04 -9.03 -5.97
N SER A 147 27.25 -8.33 -7.08
CA SER A 147 28.59 -8.13 -7.66
C SER A 147 29.53 -7.42 -6.69
N ARG A 148 29.05 -6.38 -6.00
CA ARG A 148 29.84 -5.67 -4.97
C ARG A 148 30.11 -6.54 -3.74
N ALA A 149 29.15 -7.33 -3.31
CA ALA A 149 29.34 -8.28 -2.22
C ALA A 149 30.43 -9.31 -2.56
N LYS A 150 30.40 -9.88 -3.77
CA LYS A 150 31.44 -10.79 -4.26
C LYS A 150 32.83 -10.15 -4.26
N ALA A 151 32.95 -8.94 -4.78
CA ALA A 151 34.21 -8.21 -4.79
C ALA A 151 34.75 -7.97 -3.35
N GLN A 152 33.88 -7.62 -2.40
CA GLN A 152 34.29 -7.47 -0.99
C GLN A 152 34.71 -8.80 -0.36
N ILE A 153 34.01 -9.89 -0.66
CA ILE A 153 34.38 -11.23 -0.16
C ILE A 153 35.75 -11.61 -0.69
N GLU A 154 35.99 -11.41 -1.99
CA GLU A 154 37.27 -11.73 -2.64
C GLU A 154 38.43 -10.93 -2.03
N GLU A 155 38.21 -9.66 -1.72
CA GLU A 155 39.21 -8.79 -1.09
C GLU A 155 39.53 -9.17 0.37
N LYS A 156 38.46 -9.44 1.17
CA LYS A 156 38.60 -9.61 2.63
C LYS A 156 38.74 -11.05 3.07
N ASN A 157 38.20 -12.00 2.34
CA ASN A 157 38.22 -13.41 2.67
C ASN A 157 38.31 -14.29 1.41
N PRO A 158 39.44 -14.26 0.70
CA PRO A 158 39.66 -14.98 -0.56
C PRO A 158 39.55 -16.50 -0.44
N GLU A 159 39.72 -17.05 0.75
CA GLU A 159 39.67 -18.49 1.01
C GLU A 159 38.25 -19.02 1.35
N LEU A 160 37.23 -18.17 1.30
CA LEU A 160 35.86 -18.59 1.58
C LEU A 160 35.35 -19.54 0.46
N GLU A 161 34.97 -20.76 0.81
CA GLU A 161 34.59 -21.80 -0.16
C GLU A 161 33.24 -21.50 -0.84
N ASN A 162 32.24 -20.90 -0.12
CA ASN A 162 30.88 -20.66 -0.59
C ASN A 162 30.60 -19.18 -0.92
N LYS A 163 31.55 -18.48 -1.54
CA LYS A 163 31.49 -17.04 -1.87
C LYS A 163 30.22 -16.65 -2.65
N GLU A 164 29.83 -17.48 -3.62
CA GLU A 164 28.65 -17.25 -4.45
C GLU A 164 27.37 -17.24 -3.62
N GLU A 165 27.20 -18.23 -2.75
CA GLU A 165 26.03 -18.35 -1.88
C GLU A 165 25.95 -17.20 -0.88
N VAL A 166 27.07 -16.86 -0.22
CA VAL A 166 27.15 -15.75 0.73
C VAL A 166 26.90 -14.40 0.05
N ALA A 167 27.33 -14.20 -1.19
CA ALA A 167 27.08 -12.96 -1.92
C ALA A 167 25.62 -12.81 -2.36
N HIS A 168 24.88 -13.91 -2.48
CA HIS A 168 23.45 -13.93 -2.82
C HIS A 168 22.53 -13.83 -1.60
N ALA A 169 23.00 -14.13 -0.41
CA ALA A 169 22.22 -14.05 0.83
C ALA A 169 22.07 -12.61 1.33
#